data_af42d1a8207c8bf1d85d2ab2e8f54bc4
#
_entry.id   af42d1a8207c8bf1d85d2ab2e8f54bc4
#
_cell.length_a   1.000
_cell.length_b   1.000
_cell.length_c   1.000
_cell.angle_alpha   90.00
_cell.angle_beta   90.00
_cell.angle_gamma   90.00
#
_symmetry.space_group_name_H-M   'P 1'
#
loop_
_entity.id
_entity.type
_entity.pdbx_description
1 polymer ?
#
loop_
_entity_poly.entity_id
_entity_poly.type
_entity_poly.pdbx_seq_one_letter_code
_entity_poly.pdbx_strand_id
1 'polypeptide(L)'
;MKLKSKKSALLLSFTSLLLCFAMLAGSTFAWFTDTASTGVNQIVSGNLKVDIVAEDGVTSLTGEDKELKFQNKANSNDILWEPGCRYLTEGFCIANKGNLALKWKAQVNKDNITNGQVEGSTIAKDDMSLLDVIDFYVVKSKDENAEAVAIEDFIGNLKKTETSEVYYIKGVMQTTAGNDYQDLTLEGITITVYATQDTVENDSFDNQYDKDAQYPDVDVVTVTPDTIPSPFKADTAYFFEAGNYGEQHFVITDKENVTLIGKTGARFDSLQISSIDYVNSSIGQEVDLDNSTLTVKGFDVAKTLMIVEADKNVVVEGNTAAQITVKANLSSQSIVVNNNIITGGANAANGYGVYVVPNVSDYDLTVTGNTFTNVRSHAVSVQGCGDGSAVTAAKSITVTGNTFTSYGTNNKTGRAAFKIWEDTKLAPNGTDPLNDAANALAKTVKENNSFAADLGENCVVADFYGKTVAFN
;
A
#
# COMPACT_ATOMS: atom_id res chain seq x y z
N MET A 1 13.83 38.47 60.66
CA MET A 1 12.94 38.36 59.54
C MET A 1 13.68 37.72 58.34
N LYS A 2 13.37 36.47 58.06
CA LYS A 2 13.32 35.83 56.76
C LYS A 2 14.61 35.50 55.96
N LEU A 3 15.23 34.44 56.34
CA LEU A 3 16.17 33.69 55.49
C LEU A 3 15.52 32.55 54.69
N LYS A 4 14.20 32.55 54.54
CA LYS A 4 13.47 31.49 53.79
C LYS A 4 13.36 31.71 52.26
N SER A 5 13.74 32.90 51.75
CA SER A 5 13.46 33.22 50.35
C SER A 5 14.55 32.73 49.37
N LYS A 6 15.80 32.58 49.82
CA LYS A 6 16.90 32.24 48.89
C LYS A 6 16.91 30.78 48.45
N LYS A 7 16.51 29.84 49.32
CA LYS A 7 16.41 28.41 48.91
C LYS A 7 15.25 28.14 48.01
N SER A 8 14.11 28.79 48.27
CA SER A 8 12.94 28.69 47.41
C SER A 8 13.14 29.36 46.04
N ALA A 9 13.85 30.48 45.98
CA ALA A 9 14.24 31.11 44.72
C ALA A 9 15.22 30.26 43.91
N LEU A 10 16.17 29.60 44.55
CA LEU A 10 17.10 28.69 43.89
C LEU A 10 16.38 27.44 43.35
N LEU A 11 15.44 26.88 44.11
CA LEU A 11 14.66 25.73 43.67
C LEU A 11 13.75 26.10 42.50
N LEU A 12 13.11 27.29 42.53
CA LEU A 12 12.27 27.79 41.47
C LEU A 12 13.08 28.06 40.18
N SER A 13 14.28 28.59 40.32
CA SER A 13 15.20 28.82 39.21
C SER A 13 15.65 27.50 38.58
N PHE A 14 15.96 26.49 39.40
CA PHE A 14 16.37 25.17 38.92
C PHE A 14 15.22 24.41 38.22
N THR A 15 14.01 24.48 38.77
CA THR A 15 12.81 23.90 38.10
C THR A 15 12.45 24.63 36.83
N SER A 16 12.61 25.96 36.78
CA SER A 16 12.42 26.75 35.56
C SER A 16 13.44 26.38 34.49
N LEU A 17 14.69 26.18 34.86
CA LEU A 17 15.74 25.74 33.94
C LEU A 17 15.47 24.32 33.39
N LEU A 18 15.05 23.38 34.24
CA LEU A 18 14.64 22.03 33.82
C LEU A 18 13.41 22.07 32.90
N LEU A 19 12.44 22.94 33.16
CA LEU A 19 11.29 23.13 32.30
C LEU A 19 11.69 23.68 30.93
N CYS A 20 12.62 24.63 30.90
CA CYS A 20 13.15 25.16 29.64
C CYS A 20 13.92 24.10 28.84
N PHE A 21 14.70 23.23 29.50
CA PHE A 21 15.35 22.11 28.82
C PHE A 21 14.35 21.05 28.31
N ALA A 22 13.30 20.76 29.09
CA ALA A 22 12.23 19.86 28.65
C ALA A 22 11.45 20.42 27.45
N MET A 23 11.20 21.74 27.41
CA MET A 23 10.59 22.42 26.28
C MET A 23 11.52 22.44 25.05
N LEU A 24 12.83 22.62 25.23
CA LEU A 24 13.80 22.55 24.13
C LEU A 24 13.94 21.14 23.57
N ALA A 25 13.94 20.10 24.41
CA ALA A 25 13.97 18.71 23.97
C ALA A 25 12.66 18.27 23.33
N GLY A 26 11.50 18.79 23.80
CA GLY A 26 10.19 18.53 23.22
C GLY A 26 9.92 19.24 21.89
N SER A 27 10.65 20.31 21.58
CA SER A 27 10.42 21.07 20.34
C SER A 27 11.11 20.49 19.11
N THR A 28 11.98 19.49 19.27
CA THR A 28 12.67 18.83 18.15
C THR A 28 11.83 17.77 17.44
N PHE A 29 10.63 17.43 17.97
CA PHE A 29 9.69 16.52 17.34
C PHE A 29 8.34 17.14 17.01
N ALA A 30 8.15 18.44 17.20
CA ALA A 30 6.92 19.13 16.80
C ALA A 30 7.03 19.64 15.37
N TRP A 31 6.82 18.79 14.41
CA TRP A 31 6.46 19.19 13.06
C TRP A 31 5.01 19.69 13.12
N PHE A 32 4.84 21.03 12.91
CA PHE A 32 3.59 21.73 12.71
C PHE A 32 2.65 21.90 13.91
N THR A 33 2.99 22.85 14.77
CA THR A 33 1.96 23.61 15.47
C THR A 33 2.24 25.09 15.23
N ASP A 34 1.51 25.69 14.33
CA ASP A 34 1.43 27.14 14.21
C ASP A 34 0.04 27.59 14.69
N THR A 35 0.04 28.51 15.65
CA THR A 35 -1.16 29.25 16.10
C THR A 35 -1.05 30.71 15.70
N ALA A 36 -0.91 30.98 14.42
CA ALA A 36 -1.12 32.29 13.86
C ALA A 36 -2.41 32.28 13.04
N SER A 37 -3.40 33.02 13.46
CA SER A 37 -4.70 33.16 12.82
C SER A 37 -4.65 34.04 11.57
N THR A 38 -4.04 33.52 10.54
CA THR A 38 -4.25 33.96 9.15
C THR A 38 -4.46 32.68 8.35
N GLY A 39 -5.49 32.68 7.49
CA GLY A 39 -5.88 31.50 6.73
C GLY A 39 -4.67 30.80 6.13
N VAL A 40 -4.26 29.71 6.75
CA VAL A 40 -3.16 28.88 6.29
C VAL A 40 -3.69 28.00 5.19
N ASN A 41 -2.97 27.90 4.09
CA ASN A 41 -3.25 26.92 3.05
C ASN A 41 -3.29 25.51 3.66
N GLN A 42 -4.11 24.64 3.12
CA GLN A 42 -4.17 23.25 3.50
C GLN A 42 -2.76 22.63 3.53
N ILE A 43 -2.34 22.07 4.65
CA ILE A 43 -1.09 21.32 4.75
C ILE A 43 -1.40 19.91 4.32
N VAL A 44 -0.77 19.46 3.23
CA VAL A 44 -0.90 18.10 2.72
C VAL A 44 0.43 17.39 2.94
N SER A 45 0.41 16.24 3.61
CA SER A 45 1.60 15.41 3.77
C SER A 45 2.07 14.88 2.42
N GLY A 46 3.38 14.70 2.27
CA GLY A 46 3.97 14.12 1.08
C GLY A 46 3.51 12.69 0.84
N ASN A 47 3.35 12.34 -0.42
CA ASN A 47 2.98 11.01 -0.89
C ASN A 47 3.94 10.61 -2.00
N LEU A 48 4.60 9.49 -1.83
CA LEU A 48 5.46 8.88 -2.83
C LEU A 48 4.66 7.84 -3.62
N LYS A 49 4.58 8.01 -4.94
CA LYS A 49 3.89 7.05 -5.81
C LYS A 49 4.55 7.03 -7.18
N VAL A 50 5.14 5.92 -7.55
CA VAL A 50 5.70 5.67 -8.88
C VAL A 50 4.78 4.76 -9.68
N ASP A 51 4.75 4.94 -11.00
CA ASP A 51 4.00 4.10 -11.94
C ASP A 51 4.82 3.91 -13.21
N ILE A 52 4.63 2.77 -13.88
CA ILE A 52 5.12 2.53 -15.25
C ILE A 52 3.93 2.81 -16.16
N VAL A 53 4.11 3.71 -17.10
CA VAL A 53 3.05 4.13 -18.03
C VAL A 53 3.48 3.93 -19.48
N ALA A 54 2.52 3.81 -20.38
CA ALA A 54 2.76 3.70 -21.79
C ALA A 54 3.45 4.98 -22.36
N GLU A 55 3.84 4.94 -23.62
CA GLU A 55 4.47 6.06 -24.33
C GLU A 55 3.63 7.35 -24.31
N ASP A 56 2.32 7.23 -24.09
CA ASP A 56 1.42 8.39 -23.91
C ASP A 56 1.63 9.15 -22.59
N GLY A 57 2.44 8.63 -21.66
CA GLY A 57 2.73 9.20 -20.36
C GLY A 57 1.59 9.12 -19.34
N VAL A 58 0.46 8.48 -19.68
CA VAL A 58 -0.77 8.48 -18.90
C VAL A 58 -1.29 7.08 -18.59
N THR A 59 -1.36 6.22 -19.59
CA THR A 59 -1.92 4.88 -19.47
C THR A 59 -1.01 3.99 -18.64
N SER A 60 -1.45 3.57 -17.45
CA SER A 60 -0.67 2.68 -16.57
C SER A 60 -0.44 1.33 -17.24
N LEU A 61 0.78 0.85 -17.16
CA LEU A 61 1.21 -0.50 -17.55
C LEU A 61 1.42 -1.41 -16.33
N THR A 62 1.14 -0.91 -15.13
CA THR A 62 1.11 -1.72 -13.91
C THR A 62 -0.28 -2.29 -13.71
N GLY A 63 -0.37 -3.60 -13.57
CA GLY A 63 -1.65 -4.32 -13.40
C GLY A 63 -1.79 -5.47 -14.39
N GLU A 64 -2.92 -6.14 -14.26
CA GLU A 64 -3.30 -7.34 -15.00
C GLU A 64 -3.40 -7.08 -16.51
N ASP A 65 -3.02 -8.06 -17.31
CA ASP A 65 -3.10 -8.05 -18.77
C ASP A 65 -2.30 -6.93 -19.47
N LYS A 66 -1.32 -6.36 -18.79
CA LYS A 66 -0.49 -5.29 -19.35
C LYS A 66 0.95 -5.72 -19.48
N GLU A 67 1.30 -6.11 -20.69
CA GLU A 67 2.62 -6.57 -21.04
C GLU A 67 3.30 -5.57 -21.97
N LEU A 68 4.59 -5.34 -21.76
CA LEU A 68 5.45 -4.71 -22.75
C LEU A 68 5.82 -5.74 -23.81
N LYS A 69 5.27 -5.60 -25.02
CA LYS A 69 5.49 -6.54 -26.10
C LYS A 69 6.71 -6.17 -26.92
N PHE A 70 7.57 -7.14 -27.18
CA PHE A 70 8.64 -6.98 -28.15
C PHE A 70 8.07 -6.83 -29.57
N GLN A 71 8.68 -5.97 -30.36
CA GLN A 71 8.26 -5.64 -31.71
C GLN A 71 9.44 -5.68 -32.66
N ASN A 72 9.18 -6.02 -33.92
CA ASN A 72 10.11 -5.86 -35.02
C ASN A 72 10.14 -4.39 -35.51
N LYS A 73 10.99 -4.10 -36.51
CA LYS A 73 11.11 -2.74 -37.10
C LYS A 73 9.81 -2.20 -37.71
N ALA A 74 8.84 -3.05 -38.00
CA ALA A 74 7.53 -2.67 -38.54
C ALA A 74 6.46 -2.47 -37.39
N ASN A 75 6.87 -2.47 -36.15
CA ASN A 75 6.01 -2.44 -34.96
C ASN A 75 5.03 -3.63 -34.91
N SER A 76 5.39 -4.78 -35.45
CA SER A 76 4.65 -6.02 -35.36
C SER A 76 5.23 -6.89 -34.24
N ASN A 77 4.34 -7.57 -33.49
CA ASN A 77 4.71 -8.55 -32.47
C ASN A 77 5.05 -9.94 -33.08
N ASP A 78 4.98 -10.07 -34.39
CA ASP A 78 5.40 -11.28 -35.08
C ASP A 78 6.93 -11.28 -35.19
N ILE A 79 7.58 -11.87 -34.21
CA ILE A 79 9.06 -11.93 -34.07
C ILE A 79 9.52 -13.36 -33.84
N LEU A 80 10.69 -13.67 -34.35
CA LEU A 80 11.39 -14.93 -34.11
C LEU A 80 12.80 -14.62 -33.60
N TRP A 81 13.15 -15.21 -32.47
CA TRP A 81 14.46 -15.04 -31.88
C TRP A 81 15.47 -15.93 -32.57
N GLU A 82 16.46 -15.31 -33.20
CA GLU A 82 17.56 -15.96 -33.88
C GLU A 82 18.89 -15.40 -33.38
N PRO A 83 19.99 -16.18 -33.40
CA PRO A 83 21.31 -15.71 -32.99
C PRO A 83 21.71 -14.40 -33.64
N GLY A 84 22.00 -13.38 -32.83
CA GLY A 84 22.37 -12.03 -33.27
C GLY A 84 21.19 -11.10 -33.55
N CYS A 85 19.94 -11.57 -33.47
CA CYS A 85 18.76 -10.68 -33.57
C CYS A 85 18.64 -9.76 -32.36
N ARG A 86 17.93 -8.66 -32.57
CA ARG A 86 17.61 -7.68 -31.52
C ARG A 86 16.24 -7.10 -31.77
N TYR A 87 15.46 -7.04 -30.69
CA TYR A 87 14.12 -6.50 -30.71
C TYR A 87 13.95 -5.45 -29.60
N LEU A 88 13.03 -4.53 -29.81
CA LEU A 88 12.64 -3.51 -28.84
C LEU A 88 11.21 -3.75 -28.37
N THR A 89 10.93 -3.42 -27.14
CA THR A 89 9.54 -3.38 -26.66
C THR A 89 8.80 -2.15 -27.20
N GLU A 90 7.50 -2.09 -26.94
CA GLU A 90 6.75 -0.84 -26.97
C GLU A 90 7.40 0.16 -26.03
N GLY A 91 7.20 1.46 -26.29
CA GLY A 91 7.74 2.53 -25.46
C GLY A 91 7.00 2.61 -24.12
N PHE A 92 7.74 2.90 -23.06
CA PHE A 92 7.21 3.14 -21.74
C PHE A 92 7.88 4.32 -21.07
N CYS A 93 7.22 4.90 -20.06
CA CYS A 93 7.76 5.96 -19.24
C CYS A 93 7.63 5.58 -17.77
N ILE A 94 8.45 6.19 -16.91
CA ILE A 94 8.29 6.17 -15.47
C ILE A 94 7.58 7.45 -15.06
N ALA A 95 6.47 7.35 -14.33
CA ALA A 95 5.67 8.48 -13.91
C ALA A 95 5.64 8.62 -12.38
N ASN A 96 5.91 9.82 -11.90
CA ASN A 96 5.67 10.17 -10.52
C ASN A 96 4.21 10.60 -10.36
N LYS A 97 3.37 9.74 -9.79
CA LYS A 97 1.96 10.03 -9.48
C LYS A 97 1.78 10.59 -8.06
N GLY A 98 2.89 10.74 -7.32
CA GLY A 98 2.92 11.35 -6.00
C GLY A 98 3.12 12.87 -6.04
N ASN A 99 3.18 13.46 -4.85
CA ASN A 99 3.42 14.90 -4.67
C ASN A 99 4.81 15.24 -4.08
N LEU A 100 5.67 14.22 -3.92
CA LEU A 100 7.09 14.38 -3.58
C LEU A 100 7.96 14.08 -4.80
N ALA A 101 9.12 14.72 -4.89
CA ALA A 101 10.14 14.29 -5.85
C ALA A 101 10.69 12.93 -5.45
N LEU A 102 11.04 12.11 -6.44
CA LEU A 102 11.54 10.77 -6.21
C LEU A 102 12.75 10.46 -7.08
N LYS A 103 13.61 9.62 -6.55
CA LYS A 103 14.61 8.88 -7.32
C LYS A 103 14.12 7.44 -7.46
N TRP A 104 14.44 6.83 -8.59
CA TRP A 104 13.97 5.47 -8.90
C TRP A 104 15.08 4.64 -9.51
N LYS A 105 15.00 3.33 -9.34
CA LYS A 105 15.79 2.31 -10.04
C LYS A 105 14.86 1.25 -10.61
N ALA A 106 15.25 0.68 -11.75
CA ALA A 106 14.56 -0.47 -12.34
C ALA A 106 15.35 -1.75 -12.12
N GLN A 107 14.63 -2.84 -12.00
CA GLN A 107 15.21 -4.19 -11.91
C GLN A 107 14.37 -5.15 -12.75
N VAL A 108 15.03 -6.03 -13.49
CA VAL A 108 14.38 -7.18 -14.11
C VAL A 108 14.26 -8.28 -13.09
N ASN A 109 13.05 -8.67 -12.82
CA ASN A 109 12.80 -9.85 -12.00
C ASN A 109 12.82 -11.08 -12.92
N LYS A 110 13.77 -11.97 -12.63
CA LYS A 110 13.98 -13.24 -13.35
C LYS A 110 13.43 -14.44 -12.58
N ASP A 111 12.89 -14.24 -11.38
CA ASP A 111 12.51 -15.34 -10.50
C ASP A 111 11.17 -16.00 -10.89
N ASN A 112 10.39 -15.35 -11.75
CA ASN A 112 9.07 -15.80 -12.19
C ASN A 112 9.07 -16.37 -13.62
N ILE A 113 10.21 -16.75 -14.10
CA ILE A 113 10.36 -17.19 -15.48
C ILE A 113 9.87 -18.61 -15.64
N THR A 114 8.97 -18.78 -16.58
CA THR A 114 8.58 -20.09 -17.08
C THR A 114 9.34 -20.39 -18.37
N ASN A 115 10.27 -21.32 -18.29
CA ASN A 115 10.88 -21.90 -19.47
C ASN A 115 9.94 -22.94 -20.06
N GLY A 116 9.62 -22.79 -21.32
CA GLY A 116 8.72 -23.68 -22.03
C GLY A 116 9.31 -24.12 -23.38
N GLN A 117 8.54 -24.91 -24.09
CA GLN A 117 8.84 -25.31 -25.45
C GLN A 117 7.63 -25.06 -26.34
N VAL A 118 7.88 -24.77 -27.62
CA VAL A 118 6.83 -24.68 -28.61
C VAL A 118 6.09 -26.02 -28.71
N GLU A 119 4.77 -25.99 -28.80
CA GLU A 119 3.94 -27.18 -28.88
C GLU A 119 4.34 -28.06 -30.08
N GLY A 120 4.59 -29.34 -29.80
CA GLY A 120 5.02 -30.29 -30.82
C GLY A 120 6.56 -30.42 -31.01
N SER A 121 7.37 -29.69 -30.25
CA SER A 121 8.81 -29.89 -30.21
C SER A 121 9.18 -31.27 -29.67
N THR A 122 10.08 -31.99 -30.37
CA THR A 122 10.54 -33.31 -29.95
C THR A 122 11.91 -33.26 -29.28
N ILE A 123 12.47 -32.08 -29.07
CA ILE A 123 13.80 -31.90 -28.50
C ILE A 123 13.67 -31.81 -27.00
N ALA A 124 14.19 -32.80 -26.28
CA ALA A 124 14.27 -32.75 -24.80
C ALA A 124 15.31 -31.67 -24.41
N LYS A 125 14.88 -30.67 -23.65
CA LYS A 125 15.70 -29.53 -23.24
C LYS A 125 15.52 -29.27 -21.73
N ASP A 126 15.91 -30.25 -20.95
CA ASP A 126 15.97 -30.10 -19.52
C ASP A 126 17.11 -29.11 -19.16
N ASP A 127 16.84 -28.16 -18.30
CA ASP A 127 17.78 -27.19 -17.74
C ASP A 127 18.28 -26.04 -18.67
N MET A 128 17.64 -25.74 -19.81
CA MET A 128 18.03 -24.61 -20.68
C MET A 128 17.02 -23.47 -20.64
N SER A 129 17.51 -22.24 -20.64
CA SER A 129 16.68 -21.04 -20.65
C SER A 129 17.12 -20.06 -21.73
N LEU A 130 16.18 -19.41 -22.41
CA LEU A 130 16.51 -18.29 -23.32
C LEU A 130 17.19 -17.13 -22.59
N LEU A 131 17.09 -17.04 -21.26
CA LEU A 131 17.85 -16.08 -20.45
C LEU A 131 19.36 -16.28 -20.49
N ASP A 132 19.81 -17.48 -20.79
CA ASP A 132 21.25 -17.78 -20.86
C ASP A 132 21.91 -17.12 -22.10
N VAL A 133 21.07 -16.76 -23.08
CA VAL A 133 21.53 -16.27 -24.38
C VAL A 133 20.85 -14.98 -24.83
N ILE A 134 19.96 -14.39 -24.05
CA ILE A 134 19.34 -13.09 -24.33
C ILE A 134 19.73 -12.09 -23.26
N ASP A 135 20.40 -11.02 -23.67
CA ASP A 135 20.78 -9.90 -22.83
C ASP A 135 19.74 -8.77 -22.96
N PHE A 136 19.38 -8.14 -21.85
CA PHE A 136 18.40 -7.05 -21.80
C PHE A 136 19.05 -5.73 -21.42
N TYR A 137 18.72 -4.69 -22.18
CA TYR A 137 19.17 -3.32 -21.99
C TYR A 137 18.00 -2.35 -22.05
N VAL A 138 18.17 -1.15 -21.49
CA VAL A 138 17.28 -0.02 -21.71
C VAL A 138 17.91 0.95 -22.69
N VAL A 139 17.11 1.43 -23.63
CA VAL A 139 17.52 2.45 -24.62
C VAL A 139 16.48 3.58 -24.66
N LYS A 140 16.95 4.80 -25.02
CA LYS A 140 16.11 6.00 -25.08
C LYS A 140 15.55 6.30 -26.48
N SER A 141 15.94 5.55 -27.48
CA SER A 141 15.42 5.69 -28.83
C SER A 141 15.38 4.36 -29.57
N LYS A 142 14.63 4.31 -30.66
CA LYS A 142 14.56 3.13 -31.54
C LYS A 142 15.77 3.06 -32.54
N ASP A 143 16.73 3.96 -32.43
CA ASP A 143 17.91 3.94 -33.27
C ASP A 143 18.79 2.73 -32.98
N GLU A 144 19.35 2.14 -34.04
CA GLU A 144 20.22 0.96 -33.93
C GLU A 144 21.46 1.21 -33.04
N ASN A 145 21.96 2.46 -33.05
CA ASN A 145 23.12 2.92 -32.28
C ASN A 145 22.76 3.62 -30.95
N ALA A 146 21.50 3.54 -30.51
CA ALA A 146 21.12 4.11 -29.23
C ALA A 146 21.99 3.53 -28.12
N GLU A 147 22.48 4.41 -27.25
CA GLU A 147 23.22 4.01 -26.05
C GLU A 147 22.36 3.05 -25.23
N ALA A 148 22.91 1.89 -24.94
CA ALA A 148 22.25 0.84 -24.20
C ALA A 148 22.81 0.83 -22.77
N VAL A 149 21.92 0.96 -21.80
CA VAL A 149 22.23 0.89 -20.37
C VAL A 149 21.76 -0.46 -19.85
N ALA A 150 22.61 -1.17 -19.11
CA ALA A 150 22.17 -2.38 -18.41
C ALA A 150 21.00 -2.04 -17.49
N ILE A 151 20.03 -2.93 -17.40
CA ILE A 151 18.78 -2.60 -16.71
C ILE A 151 18.97 -2.38 -15.20
N GLU A 152 19.96 -3.05 -14.62
CA GLU A 152 20.35 -2.87 -13.22
C GLU A 152 20.95 -1.49 -12.93
N ASP A 153 21.52 -0.83 -13.95
CA ASP A 153 22.09 0.52 -13.87
C ASP A 153 21.08 1.61 -14.31
N PHE A 154 19.86 1.19 -14.64
CA PHE A 154 18.82 2.10 -15.11
C PHE A 154 18.13 2.79 -13.93
N ILE A 155 18.59 4.02 -13.65
CA ILE A 155 18.16 4.87 -12.55
C ILE A 155 17.75 6.26 -13.05
N GLY A 156 16.95 6.97 -12.28
CA GLY A 156 16.57 8.34 -12.61
C GLY A 156 15.87 9.05 -11.45
N ASN A 157 15.59 10.32 -11.68
CA ASN A 157 14.89 11.19 -10.74
C ASN A 157 13.69 11.81 -11.44
N LEU A 158 12.61 12.04 -10.71
CA LEU A 158 11.41 12.72 -11.19
C LEU A 158 10.92 13.71 -10.13
N LYS A 159 10.64 14.93 -10.57
CA LYS A 159 9.93 15.91 -9.74
C LYS A 159 8.49 15.44 -9.51
N LYS A 160 7.81 16.07 -8.56
CA LYS A 160 6.40 15.80 -8.31
C LYS A 160 5.59 15.91 -9.61
N THR A 161 4.74 14.93 -9.85
CA THR A 161 3.86 14.83 -11.04
C THR A 161 4.57 14.77 -12.39
N GLU A 162 5.88 14.59 -12.42
CA GLU A 162 6.67 14.48 -13.65
C GLU A 162 6.62 13.08 -14.23
N THR A 163 6.68 12.99 -15.54
CA THR A 163 6.86 11.73 -16.28
C THR A 163 8.19 11.80 -17.01
N SER A 164 8.92 10.69 -17.03
CA SER A 164 10.21 10.58 -17.72
C SER A 164 10.07 10.70 -19.23
N GLU A 165 11.20 10.77 -19.91
CA GLU A 165 11.28 10.47 -21.35
C GLU A 165 10.85 9.03 -21.63
N VAL A 166 10.62 8.72 -22.91
CA VAL A 166 10.24 7.39 -23.36
C VAL A 166 11.45 6.47 -23.37
N TYR A 167 11.31 5.28 -22.86
CA TYR A 167 12.31 4.21 -22.84
C TYR A 167 11.79 2.98 -23.56
N TYR A 168 12.71 2.14 -24.01
CA TYR A 168 12.44 0.86 -24.64
C TYR A 168 13.35 -0.18 -24.03
N ILE A 169 12.87 -1.42 -23.87
CA ILE A 169 13.73 -2.54 -23.53
C ILE A 169 14.23 -3.16 -24.83
N LYS A 170 15.54 -3.30 -24.90
CA LYS A 170 16.22 -3.95 -26.00
C LYS A 170 16.67 -5.34 -25.57
N GLY A 171 16.11 -6.36 -26.18
CA GLY A 171 16.61 -7.73 -26.07
C GLY A 171 17.56 -8.03 -27.20
N VAL A 172 18.69 -8.64 -26.89
CA VAL A 172 19.73 -9.04 -27.88
C VAL A 172 20.04 -10.51 -27.66
N MET A 173 19.77 -11.33 -28.66
CA MET A 173 20.21 -12.74 -28.65
C MET A 173 21.68 -12.86 -29.05
N GLN A 174 22.46 -13.55 -28.22
CA GLN A 174 23.88 -13.72 -28.44
C GLN A 174 24.14 -14.52 -29.74
N THR A 175 25.16 -14.12 -30.49
CA THR A 175 25.53 -14.82 -31.74
C THR A 175 26.08 -16.23 -31.51
N THR A 176 26.42 -16.55 -30.27
CA THR A 176 26.91 -17.86 -29.81
C THR A 176 25.79 -18.84 -29.46
N ALA A 177 24.54 -18.39 -29.46
CA ALA A 177 23.39 -19.25 -29.20
C ALA A 177 23.34 -20.38 -30.24
N GLY A 178 23.45 -21.61 -29.80
CA GLY A 178 23.43 -22.79 -30.66
C GLY A 178 22.00 -23.30 -30.93
N ASN A 179 21.92 -24.38 -31.73
CA ASN A 179 20.63 -25.03 -32.01
C ASN A 179 19.92 -25.58 -30.77
N ASP A 180 20.63 -25.68 -29.67
CA ASP A 180 20.07 -26.14 -28.37
C ASP A 180 19.01 -25.21 -27.81
N TYR A 181 18.96 -23.94 -28.27
CA TYR A 181 17.97 -22.95 -27.86
C TYR A 181 16.77 -22.85 -28.84
N GLN A 182 16.70 -23.70 -29.86
CA GLN A 182 15.54 -23.77 -30.76
C GLN A 182 14.31 -24.26 -30.03
N ASP A 183 13.12 -23.76 -30.43
CA ASP A 183 11.84 -24.13 -29.93
C ASP A 183 11.63 -23.85 -28.41
N LEU A 184 12.52 -23.09 -27.77
CA LEU A 184 12.30 -22.64 -26.38
C LEU A 184 11.36 -21.44 -26.36
N THR A 185 10.54 -21.40 -25.32
CA THR A 185 9.72 -20.23 -24.95
C THR A 185 10.16 -19.70 -23.61
N LEU A 186 9.99 -18.40 -23.42
CA LEU A 186 10.31 -17.70 -22.18
C LEU A 186 9.17 -16.74 -21.84
N GLU A 187 8.55 -16.96 -20.70
CA GLU A 187 7.47 -16.13 -20.19
C GLU A 187 7.77 -15.66 -18.76
N GLY A 188 7.08 -14.62 -18.29
CA GLY A 188 7.13 -14.20 -16.91
C GLY A 188 8.26 -13.23 -16.55
N ILE A 189 8.96 -12.64 -17.54
CA ILE A 189 9.89 -11.53 -17.25
C ILE A 189 9.09 -10.31 -16.79
N THR A 190 9.41 -9.81 -15.61
CA THR A 190 8.78 -8.61 -15.08
C THR A 190 9.81 -7.52 -14.79
N ILE A 191 9.39 -6.26 -14.92
CA ILE A 191 10.20 -5.10 -14.55
C ILE A 191 9.58 -4.50 -13.31
N THR A 192 10.39 -4.37 -12.27
CA THR A 192 10.01 -3.68 -11.05
C THR A 192 10.74 -2.34 -10.98
N VAL A 193 10.01 -1.28 -10.70
CA VAL A 193 10.58 0.04 -10.43
C VAL A 193 10.45 0.36 -8.95
N TYR A 194 11.57 0.53 -8.30
CA TYR A 194 11.66 0.97 -6.91
C TYR A 194 11.85 2.48 -6.88
N ALA A 195 11.13 3.14 -6.00
CA ALA A 195 11.27 4.57 -5.79
C ALA A 195 11.47 4.90 -4.32
N THR A 196 12.28 5.90 -4.06
CA THR A 196 12.41 6.54 -2.75
C THR A 196 12.39 8.05 -2.93
N GLN A 197 12.19 8.79 -1.86
CA GLN A 197 12.19 10.25 -1.93
C GLN A 197 13.54 10.76 -2.46
N ASP A 198 13.50 11.75 -3.36
CA ASP A 198 14.73 12.41 -3.80
C ASP A 198 15.29 13.25 -2.65
N THR A 199 16.59 13.15 -2.46
CA THR A 199 17.31 13.83 -1.36
C THR A 199 17.60 15.28 -1.64
N VAL A 200 17.42 15.74 -2.88
CA VAL A 200 17.71 17.11 -3.31
C VAL A 200 16.50 17.66 -4.07
N GLU A 201 15.69 18.43 -3.37
CA GLU A 201 14.58 19.17 -3.96
C GLU A 201 14.87 20.67 -3.88
N ASN A 202 14.36 21.46 -4.84
CA ASN A 202 14.56 22.91 -4.89
C ASN A 202 13.27 23.66 -4.54
N ASP A 203 12.41 23.10 -3.70
CA ASP A 203 11.11 23.65 -3.36
C ASP A 203 10.94 24.03 -1.88
N SER A 204 12.00 23.88 -1.07
CA SER A 204 12.07 24.36 0.31
C SER A 204 13.31 25.22 0.57
N PHE A 205 13.37 25.79 1.77
CA PHE A 205 14.45 26.69 2.16
C PHE A 205 15.81 26.03 2.34
N ASP A 206 15.86 24.75 2.72
CA ASP A 206 17.11 24.00 2.94
C ASP A 206 17.40 22.97 1.85
N ASN A 207 16.42 22.59 1.05
CA ASN A 207 16.53 21.67 -0.08
C ASN A 207 17.24 20.32 0.25
N GLN A 208 17.21 19.87 1.50
CA GLN A 208 17.88 18.66 1.96
C GLN A 208 16.96 17.83 2.85
N TYR A 209 15.88 17.32 2.27
CA TYR A 209 15.05 16.34 2.94
C TYR A 209 15.69 14.98 2.86
N ASP A 210 15.57 14.23 3.91
CA ASP A 210 15.91 12.81 3.97
C ASP A 210 17.17 12.44 3.15
N LYS A 211 18.25 13.19 3.40
CA LYS A 211 19.54 13.03 2.69
C LYS A 211 20.11 11.61 2.82
N ASP A 212 19.62 10.86 3.79
CA ASP A 212 20.02 9.48 4.07
C ASP A 212 19.04 8.45 3.47
N ALA A 213 18.02 8.90 2.70
CA ALA A 213 17.08 8.01 2.04
C ALA A 213 17.79 7.09 1.06
N GLN A 214 17.62 5.79 1.27
CA GLN A 214 18.14 4.74 0.41
C GLN A 214 16.99 4.01 -0.29
N TYR A 215 17.29 3.36 -1.41
CA TYR A 215 16.33 2.42 -1.98
C TYR A 215 16.11 1.29 -0.98
N PRO A 216 14.86 0.84 -0.81
CA PRO A 216 14.62 -0.34 0.01
C PRO A 216 15.42 -1.51 -0.58
N ASP A 217 16.18 -2.17 0.29
CA ASP A 217 16.86 -3.43 -0.05
C ASP A 217 15.82 -4.53 0.16
N VAL A 218 15.05 -4.81 -0.88
CA VAL A 218 13.90 -5.72 -0.79
C VAL A 218 14.24 -6.99 -1.57
N ASP A 219 14.31 -8.09 -0.86
CA ASP A 219 14.34 -9.42 -1.48
C ASP A 219 13.00 -9.70 -2.18
N VAL A 220 13.05 -10.40 -3.30
CA VAL A 220 11.86 -10.76 -4.07
C VAL A 220 11.71 -12.28 -4.06
N VAL A 221 10.53 -12.76 -3.68
CA VAL A 221 10.20 -14.19 -3.62
C VAL A 221 8.91 -14.47 -4.38
N THR A 222 8.95 -15.42 -5.28
CA THR A 222 7.76 -15.94 -5.95
C THR A 222 7.09 -17.01 -5.11
N VAL A 223 5.78 -16.90 -4.99
CA VAL A 223 4.96 -17.82 -4.19
C VAL A 223 3.93 -18.49 -5.10
N THR A 224 3.88 -19.81 -5.06
CA THR A 224 2.84 -20.62 -5.69
C THR A 224 2.02 -21.33 -4.61
N PRO A 225 0.85 -21.91 -4.91
CA PRO A 225 0.10 -22.69 -3.92
C PRO A 225 0.89 -23.81 -3.25
N ASP A 226 1.92 -24.32 -3.92
CA ASP A 226 2.77 -25.41 -3.42
C ASP A 226 4.03 -24.92 -2.69
N THR A 227 4.36 -23.61 -2.79
CA THR A 227 5.62 -23.06 -2.30
C THR A 227 5.41 -21.88 -1.32
N ILE A 228 4.35 -21.91 -0.54
CA ILE A 228 4.05 -20.85 0.44
C ILE A 228 5.16 -20.79 1.49
N PRO A 229 5.84 -19.64 1.66
CA PRO A 229 6.88 -19.51 2.68
C PRO A 229 6.33 -19.59 4.09
N SER A 230 7.12 -20.16 5.00
CA SER A 230 6.85 -20.09 6.43
C SER A 230 8.19 -20.20 7.18
N PRO A 231 8.62 -19.13 7.86
CA PRO A 231 8.02 -17.79 8.01
C PRO A 231 8.21 -16.89 6.79
N PHE A 232 7.44 -15.81 6.74
CA PHE A 232 7.71 -14.67 5.85
C PHE A 232 8.81 -13.81 6.47
N LYS A 233 9.83 -13.46 5.66
CA LYS A 233 10.99 -12.72 6.11
C LYS A 233 10.79 -11.21 5.97
N ALA A 234 11.54 -10.46 6.78
CA ALA A 234 11.66 -9.01 6.69
C ALA A 234 12.18 -8.53 5.34
N ASP A 235 11.89 -7.28 5.00
CA ASP A 235 12.37 -6.58 3.81
C ASP A 235 12.22 -7.38 2.51
N THR A 236 11.14 -8.16 2.43
CA THR A 236 10.88 -9.08 1.32
C THR A 236 9.54 -8.77 0.67
N ALA A 237 9.54 -8.70 -0.65
CA ALA A 237 8.33 -8.66 -1.47
C ALA A 237 7.99 -10.07 -1.99
N TYR A 238 6.81 -10.55 -1.65
CA TYR A 238 6.31 -11.87 -2.04
C TYR A 238 5.27 -11.71 -3.15
N PHE A 239 5.54 -12.27 -4.32
CA PHE A 239 4.64 -12.26 -5.46
C PHE A 239 3.91 -13.60 -5.55
N PHE A 240 2.61 -13.57 -5.32
CA PHE A 240 1.75 -14.73 -5.39
C PHE A 240 1.25 -14.94 -6.81
N GLU A 241 1.64 -16.02 -7.43
CA GLU A 241 1.22 -16.40 -8.78
C GLU A 241 -0.28 -16.73 -8.84
N ALA A 242 -0.83 -16.73 -10.06
CA ALA A 242 -2.19 -17.20 -10.28
C ALA A 242 -2.37 -18.63 -9.74
N GLY A 243 -3.39 -18.83 -8.94
CA GLY A 243 -3.68 -20.14 -8.35
C GLY A 243 -4.69 -20.06 -7.22
N ASN A 244 -5.19 -21.21 -6.79
CA ASN A 244 -6.08 -21.29 -5.64
C ASN A 244 -5.29 -21.71 -4.40
N TYR A 245 -5.15 -20.77 -3.47
CA TYR A 245 -4.44 -20.97 -2.20
C TYR A 245 -5.34 -21.48 -1.08
N GLY A 246 -6.66 -21.55 -1.29
CA GLY A 246 -7.62 -21.99 -0.29
C GLY A 246 -7.74 -21.06 0.90
N GLU A 247 -7.87 -21.61 2.09
CA GLU A 247 -7.88 -20.86 3.35
C GLU A 247 -6.46 -20.83 3.93
N GLN A 248 -5.91 -19.63 4.14
CA GLN A 248 -4.53 -19.45 4.60
C GLN A 248 -4.43 -18.58 5.82
N HIS A 249 -3.44 -18.89 6.66
CA HIS A 249 -3.01 -18.06 7.77
C HIS A 249 -1.49 -17.86 7.67
N PHE A 250 -1.09 -16.66 7.29
CA PHE A 250 0.32 -16.27 7.22
C PHE A 250 0.79 -15.68 8.54
N VAL A 251 1.96 -16.09 8.98
CA VAL A 251 2.61 -15.55 10.17
C VAL A 251 3.87 -14.82 9.75
N ILE A 252 3.93 -13.54 10.06
CA ILE A 252 5.10 -12.69 9.82
C ILE A 252 5.92 -12.67 11.10
N THR A 253 7.17 -13.11 11.02
CA THR A 253 8.03 -13.29 12.18
C THR A 253 9.01 -12.16 12.42
N ASP A 254 9.26 -11.37 11.40
CA ASP A 254 10.25 -10.30 11.45
C ASP A 254 9.59 -8.93 11.57
N LYS A 255 10.31 -8.01 12.20
CA LYS A 255 9.81 -6.68 12.61
C LYS A 255 9.91 -5.61 11.54
N GLU A 256 10.31 -5.97 10.34
CA GLU A 256 10.61 -5.04 9.26
C GLU A 256 9.58 -5.18 8.13
N ASN A 257 9.78 -4.46 7.05
CA ASN A 257 8.79 -4.34 6.00
C ASN A 257 8.52 -5.67 5.28
N VAL A 258 7.25 -6.02 5.13
CA VAL A 258 6.80 -7.17 4.34
C VAL A 258 5.77 -6.72 3.32
N THR A 259 5.98 -7.08 2.08
CA THR A 259 5.05 -6.78 0.99
C THR A 259 4.53 -8.08 0.37
N LEU A 260 3.21 -8.26 0.39
CA LEU A 260 2.51 -9.40 -0.20
C LEU A 260 1.72 -8.89 -1.41
N ILE A 261 2.03 -9.39 -2.59
CA ILE A 261 1.43 -8.96 -3.85
C ILE A 261 0.81 -10.17 -4.56
N GLY A 262 -0.51 -10.13 -4.76
CA GLY A 262 -1.23 -11.08 -5.58
C GLY A 262 -1.17 -10.68 -7.05
N LYS A 263 -0.73 -11.58 -7.91
CA LYS A 263 -0.97 -11.45 -9.35
C LYS A 263 -2.42 -11.81 -9.67
N THR A 264 -2.89 -11.43 -10.85
CA THR A 264 -4.22 -11.80 -11.34
C THR A 264 -4.45 -13.29 -11.18
N GLY A 265 -5.54 -13.63 -10.53
CA GLY A 265 -5.89 -15.02 -10.29
C GLY A 265 -5.22 -15.64 -9.06
N ALA A 266 -4.48 -14.90 -8.25
CA ALA A 266 -4.09 -15.32 -6.91
C ALA A 266 -5.32 -15.28 -5.98
N ARG A 267 -5.94 -16.43 -5.75
CA ARG A 267 -7.24 -16.58 -5.08
C ARG A 267 -7.14 -17.28 -3.75
N PHE A 268 -7.85 -16.73 -2.79
CA PHE A 268 -8.00 -17.30 -1.46
C PHE A 268 -9.48 -17.48 -1.10
N ASP A 269 -9.81 -18.54 -0.38
CA ASP A 269 -11.13 -18.64 0.25
C ASP A 269 -11.25 -17.66 1.42
N SER A 270 -10.22 -17.62 2.25
CA SER A 270 -9.99 -16.61 3.28
C SER A 270 -8.49 -16.45 3.52
N LEU A 271 -8.05 -15.23 3.86
CA LEU A 271 -6.66 -14.96 4.16
C LEU A 271 -6.56 -14.21 5.49
N GLN A 272 -5.88 -14.82 6.46
CA GLN A 272 -5.47 -14.15 7.68
C GLN A 272 -3.96 -13.93 7.68
N ILE A 273 -3.54 -12.74 8.07
CA ILE A 273 -2.14 -12.37 8.25
C ILE A 273 -1.99 -11.90 9.68
N SER A 274 -1.04 -12.46 10.42
CA SER A 274 -0.75 -12.05 11.80
C SER A 274 0.75 -11.92 12.02
N SER A 275 1.16 -10.98 12.88
CA SER A 275 2.54 -10.92 13.34
C SER A 275 2.83 -12.03 14.36
N ILE A 276 4.08 -12.42 14.51
CA ILE A 276 4.48 -13.44 15.48
C ILE A 276 4.17 -13.01 16.91
N ASP A 277 4.09 -11.74 17.15
CA ASP A 277 3.83 -11.18 18.48
C ASP A 277 2.43 -11.46 18.97
N TYR A 278 1.47 -11.72 18.07
CA TYR A 278 0.16 -12.24 18.44
C TYR A 278 0.25 -13.60 19.13
N VAL A 279 1.12 -14.47 18.64
CA VAL A 279 1.35 -15.81 19.24
C VAL A 279 2.06 -15.66 20.59
N ASN A 280 2.93 -14.64 20.71
CA ASN A 280 3.75 -14.38 21.88
C ASN A 280 3.10 -13.42 22.89
N SER A 281 2.13 -12.58 22.49
CA SER A 281 1.40 -11.69 23.41
C SER A 281 0.64 -12.46 24.49
N SER A 282 0.27 -13.69 24.19
CA SER A 282 -0.27 -14.65 25.17
C SER A 282 0.73 -15.03 26.27
N ILE A 283 2.02 -14.69 26.10
CA ILE A 283 3.11 -14.98 27.02
C ILE A 283 3.73 -13.72 27.67
N GLY A 284 3.16 -12.53 27.39
CA GLY A 284 3.52 -11.27 28.08
C GLY A 284 4.88 -10.69 27.75
N GLN A 285 5.44 -10.93 26.56
CA GLN A 285 6.64 -10.25 26.08
C GLN A 285 6.24 -9.00 25.27
N GLU A 286 6.65 -7.82 25.73
CA GLU A 286 6.64 -6.60 24.93
C GLU A 286 7.61 -6.74 23.77
N VAL A 287 7.15 -6.53 22.57
CA VAL A 287 7.97 -6.50 21.36
C VAL A 287 7.88 -5.11 20.74
N ASP A 288 9.05 -4.50 20.57
CA ASP A 288 9.21 -3.19 19.97
C ASP A 288 9.12 -3.32 18.44
N LEU A 289 7.96 -2.96 17.86
CA LEU A 289 7.73 -2.96 16.42
C LEU A 289 7.99 -1.56 15.83
N ASP A 290 9.16 -1.01 16.11
CA ASP A 290 9.53 0.30 15.58
C ASP A 290 9.65 0.29 14.05
N ASN A 291 8.73 1.03 13.39
CA ASN A 291 8.73 1.40 11.97
C ASN A 291 8.44 0.31 10.91
N SER A 292 7.91 -0.84 11.26
CA SER A 292 7.55 -1.86 10.27
C SER A 292 6.30 -1.47 9.44
N THR A 293 6.27 -1.92 8.19
CA THR A 293 5.14 -1.75 7.28
C THR A 293 4.75 -3.08 6.66
N LEU A 294 3.48 -3.46 6.83
CA LEU A 294 2.86 -4.57 6.11
C LEU A 294 2.05 -4.02 4.92
N THR A 295 2.42 -4.42 3.72
CA THR A 295 1.64 -4.12 2.50
C THR A 295 0.99 -5.38 1.96
N VAL A 296 -0.33 -5.34 1.72
CA VAL A 296 -1.13 -6.45 1.17
C VAL A 296 -1.87 -5.94 -0.05
N LYS A 297 -1.53 -6.47 -1.23
CA LYS A 297 -1.98 -5.88 -2.49
C LYS A 297 -2.41 -6.93 -3.52
N GLY A 298 -3.51 -6.65 -4.27
CA GLY A 298 -3.88 -7.37 -5.49
C GLY A 298 -4.48 -8.76 -5.31
N PHE A 299 -4.91 -9.16 -4.10
CA PHE A 299 -5.51 -10.47 -3.86
C PHE A 299 -7.01 -10.53 -4.17
N ASP A 300 -7.47 -11.69 -4.63
CA ASP A 300 -8.89 -12.06 -4.72
C ASP A 300 -9.23 -12.99 -3.55
N VAL A 301 -9.96 -12.48 -2.55
CA VAL A 301 -10.32 -13.20 -1.33
C VAL A 301 -11.83 -13.40 -1.26
N ALA A 302 -12.30 -14.61 -1.43
CA ALA A 302 -13.73 -14.92 -1.51
C ALA A 302 -14.53 -14.54 -0.24
N LYS A 303 -13.88 -14.59 0.94
CA LYS A 303 -14.51 -14.29 2.23
C LYS A 303 -13.85 -13.06 2.87
N THR A 304 -13.04 -13.26 3.89
CA THR A 304 -12.43 -12.18 4.67
C THR A 304 -10.92 -12.13 4.47
N LEU A 305 -10.42 -10.95 4.12
CA LEU A 305 -9.02 -10.59 4.27
C LEU A 305 -8.86 -10.00 5.66
N MET A 306 -8.14 -10.69 6.55
CA MET A 306 -7.96 -10.30 7.95
C MET A 306 -6.50 -10.07 8.28
N ILE A 307 -6.20 -8.92 8.85
CA ILE A 307 -4.89 -8.57 9.38
C ILE A 307 -5.04 -8.43 10.89
N VAL A 308 -4.24 -9.18 11.65
CA VAL A 308 -4.34 -9.26 13.10
C VAL A 308 -2.99 -8.91 13.73
N GLU A 309 -3.03 -7.96 14.68
CA GLU A 309 -1.83 -7.50 15.40
C GLU A 309 -0.70 -7.11 14.45
N ALA A 310 -1.10 -6.25 13.53
CA ALA A 310 -0.26 -5.80 12.46
C ALA A 310 0.85 -4.89 12.96
N ASP A 311 1.83 -4.80 12.12
CA ASP A 311 2.91 -3.83 12.16
C ASP A 311 2.42 -2.39 12.37
N LYS A 312 3.33 -1.49 12.68
CA LYS A 312 3.05 -0.08 12.91
C LYS A 312 2.30 0.60 11.77
N ASN A 313 2.60 0.20 10.54
CA ASN A 313 1.92 0.68 9.35
C ASN A 313 1.31 -0.49 8.57
N VAL A 314 0.06 -0.36 8.18
CA VAL A 314 -0.67 -1.35 7.37
C VAL A 314 -1.20 -0.70 6.12
N VAL A 315 -0.89 -1.27 4.96
CA VAL A 315 -1.42 -0.85 3.67
C VAL A 315 -2.15 -2.03 3.02
N VAL A 316 -3.45 -1.86 2.79
CA VAL A 316 -4.31 -2.85 2.10
C VAL A 316 -4.83 -2.20 0.83
N GLU A 317 -4.28 -2.60 -0.32
CA GLU A 317 -4.51 -1.90 -1.58
C GLU A 317 -4.93 -2.84 -2.72
N GLY A 318 -5.93 -2.43 -3.50
CA GLY A 318 -6.27 -3.10 -4.77
C GLY A 318 -6.75 -4.54 -4.62
N ASN A 319 -7.21 -4.96 -3.44
CA ASN A 319 -7.72 -6.30 -3.22
C ASN A 319 -9.22 -6.38 -3.53
N THR A 320 -9.68 -7.56 -3.89
CA THR A 320 -11.11 -7.91 -3.88
C THR A 320 -11.40 -8.80 -2.69
N ALA A 321 -12.37 -8.45 -1.84
CA ALA A 321 -12.75 -9.26 -0.69
C ALA A 321 -14.23 -9.07 -0.32
N ALA A 322 -14.84 -10.06 0.32
CA ALA A 322 -16.16 -9.84 0.91
C ALA A 322 -16.10 -8.89 2.13
N GLN A 323 -15.01 -8.96 2.88
CA GLN A 323 -14.74 -8.07 4.03
C GLN A 323 -13.23 -7.91 4.21
N ILE A 324 -12.79 -6.71 4.54
CA ILE A 324 -11.43 -6.43 5.00
C ILE A 324 -11.51 -6.11 6.50
N THR A 325 -10.70 -6.81 7.30
CA THR A 325 -10.61 -6.60 8.75
C THR A 325 -9.18 -6.29 9.14
N VAL A 326 -8.98 -5.19 9.87
CA VAL A 326 -7.69 -4.82 10.46
C VAL A 326 -7.85 -4.70 11.97
N LYS A 327 -7.18 -5.56 12.71
CA LYS A 327 -7.11 -5.52 14.18
C LYS A 327 -5.70 -5.08 14.57
N ALA A 328 -5.62 -3.97 15.23
CA ALA A 328 -4.37 -3.32 15.57
C ALA A 328 -4.20 -3.23 17.09
N ASN A 329 -3.11 -3.73 17.62
CA ASN A 329 -2.87 -3.77 19.07
C ASN A 329 -1.73 -2.84 19.53
N LEU A 330 -1.08 -2.12 18.64
CA LEU A 330 0.13 -1.36 18.97
C LEU A 330 -0.06 0.15 18.85
N SER A 331 0.74 0.91 19.56
CA SER A 331 0.69 2.36 19.61
C SER A 331 1.09 3.03 18.29
N SER A 332 0.45 4.14 17.96
CA SER A 332 0.81 5.02 16.83
C SER A 332 0.81 4.32 15.47
N GLN A 333 -0.32 3.74 15.08
CA GLN A 333 -0.46 3.03 13.81
C GLN A 333 -1.01 3.90 12.70
N SER A 334 -0.51 3.65 11.48
CA SER A 334 -1.12 4.12 10.25
C SER A 334 -1.80 2.95 9.54
N ILE A 335 -3.10 3.05 9.32
CA ILE A 335 -3.92 2.05 8.64
C ILE A 335 -4.47 2.67 7.37
N VAL A 336 -4.03 2.16 6.22
CA VAL A 336 -4.45 2.60 4.89
C VAL A 336 -5.18 1.45 4.19
N VAL A 337 -6.45 1.68 3.83
CA VAL A 337 -7.28 0.76 3.05
C VAL A 337 -7.74 1.49 1.81
N ASN A 338 -7.10 1.23 0.66
CA ASN A 338 -7.32 2.00 -0.55
C ASN A 338 -7.54 1.15 -1.80
N ASN A 339 -8.37 1.66 -2.70
CA ASN A 339 -8.62 1.09 -4.03
C ASN A 339 -9.09 -0.38 -4.02
N ASN A 340 -9.72 -0.86 -2.93
CA ASN A 340 -10.22 -2.22 -2.85
C ASN A 340 -11.65 -2.33 -3.36
N ILE A 341 -12.02 -3.54 -3.81
CA ILE A 341 -13.38 -3.91 -4.17
C ILE A 341 -13.96 -4.78 -3.06
N ILE A 342 -14.92 -4.24 -2.32
CA ILE A 342 -15.57 -4.93 -1.21
C ILE A 342 -16.96 -5.42 -1.68
N THR A 343 -17.12 -6.74 -1.77
CA THR A 343 -18.31 -7.38 -2.33
C THR A 343 -19.38 -7.74 -1.30
N GLY A 344 -19.05 -7.70 -0.01
CA GLY A 344 -20.00 -7.94 1.07
C GLY A 344 -20.67 -9.32 1.03
N GLY A 345 -21.98 -9.34 1.26
CA GLY A 345 -22.80 -10.54 1.20
C GLY A 345 -22.66 -11.47 2.41
N ALA A 346 -23.05 -12.74 2.22
CA ALA A 346 -23.03 -13.77 3.28
C ALA A 346 -21.60 -14.19 3.67
N ASN A 347 -20.65 -13.95 2.80
CA ASN A 347 -19.24 -14.32 3.02
C ASN A 347 -18.48 -13.34 3.92
N ALA A 348 -19.04 -12.14 4.17
CA ALA A 348 -18.47 -11.20 5.13
C ALA A 348 -18.72 -11.68 6.55
N ALA A 349 -17.65 -11.92 7.33
CA ALA A 349 -17.72 -12.55 8.66
C ALA A 349 -18.68 -11.82 9.62
N ASN A 350 -18.58 -10.48 9.69
CA ASN A 350 -19.42 -9.64 10.56
C ASN A 350 -20.47 -8.82 9.78
N GLY A 351 -20.48 -8.97 8.46
CA GLY A 351 -21.35 -8.21 7.56
C GLY A 351 -20.90 -6.76 7.34
N TYR A 352 -19.73 -6.36 7.79
CA TYR A 352 -19.11 -5.07 7.49
C TYR A 352 -18.34 -5.13 6.15
N GLY A 353 -18.06 -3.98 5.56
CA GLY A 353 -17.16 -3.90 4.41
C GLY A 353 -15.71 -3.83 4.87
N VAL A 354 -15.30 -2.70 5.40
CA VAL A 354 -14.04 -2.51 6.10
C VAL A 354 -14.32 -2.48 7.60
N TYR A 355 -13.64 -3.31 8.36
CA TYR A 355 -13.79 -3.41 9.81
C TYR A 355 -12.45 -3.19 10.50
N VAL A 356 -12.32 -2.09 11.23
CA VAL A 356 -11.09 -1.72 11.93
C VAL A 356 -11.33 -1.79 13.44
N VAL A 357 -10.44 -2.48 14.14
CA VAL A 357 -10.45 -2.59 15.61
C VAL A 357 -9.12 -2.04 16.12
N PRO A 358 -9.03 -0.72 16.33
CA PRO A 358 -7.84 -0.11 16.90
C PRO A 358 -7.87 -0.32 18.42
N ASN A 359 -6.99 -1.14 18.97
CA ASN A 359 -6.86 -1.32 20.42
C ASN A 359 -5.95 -0.26 21.06
N VAL A 360 -5.62 0.80 20.32
CA VAL A 360 -4.71 1.87 20.72
C VAL A 360 -5.27 3.24 20.35
N SER A 361 -4.85 4.27 21.08
CA SER A 361 -5.10 5.66 20.72
C SER A 361 -4.03 6.20 19.76
N ASP A 362 -4.33 7.37 19.17
CA ASP A 362 -3.45 8.12 18.27
C ASP A 362 -3.10 7.41 16.95
N TYR A 363 -4.00 6.54 16.49
CA TYR A 363 -3.90 5.93 15.16
C TYR A 363 -4.41 6.86 14.06
N ASP A 364 -3.83 6.73 12.87
CA ASP A 364 -4.28 7.36 11.64
C ASP A 364 -5.01 6.33 10.76
N LEU A 365 -6.26 6.61 10.38
CA LEU A 365 -7.06 5.75 9.51
C LEU A 365 -7.36 6.45 8.20
N THR A 366 -6.98 5.83 7.09
CA THR A 366 -7.29 6.28 5.73
C THR A 366 -8.05 5.19 4.98
N VAL A 367 -9.28 5.47 4.56
CA VAL A 367 -10.11 4.59 3.73
C VAL A 367 -10.50 5.38 2.48
N THR A 368 -9.84 5.09 1.35
CA THR A 368 -9.96 5.91 0.13
C THR A 368 -10.07 5.06 -1.14
N GLY A 369 -10.85 5.54 -2.12
CA GLY A 369 -10.92 4.92 -3.44
C GLY A 369 -11.57 3.54 -3.49
N ASN A 370 -12.15 3.05 -2.39
CA ASN A 370 -12.75 1.72 -2.35
C ASN A 370 -14.16 1.70 -2.94
N THR A 371 -14.54 0.56 -3.50
CA THR A 371 -15.91 0.31 -3.96
C THR A 371 -16.60 -0.69 -3.04
N PHE A 372 -17.77 -0.29 -2.50
CA PHE A 372 -18.56 -1.10 -1.58
C PHE A 372 -19.86 -1.55 -2.25
N THR A 373 -20.05 -2.86 -2.37
CA THR A 373 -21.23 -3.47 -2.97
C THR A 373 -21.78 -4.57 -2.07
N ASN A 374 -23.09 -4.62 -1.92
CA ASN A 374 -23.81 -5.68 -1.18
C ASN A 374 -23.33 -5.86 0.29
N VAL A 375 -22.87 -4.80 0.94
CA VAL A 375 -22.45 -4.86 2.35
C VAL A 375 -23.68 -5.01 3.25
N ARG A 376 -23.71 -6.04 4.07
CA ARG A 376 -24.89 -6.38 4.90
C ARG A 376 -25.15 -5.37 6.02
N SER A 377 -24.10 -4.77 6.58
CA SER A 377 -24.18 -3.84 7.69
C SER A 377 -23.58 -2.48 7.30
N HIS A 378 -22.64 -1.96 8.08
CA HIS A 378 -21.96 -0.69 7.81
C HIS A 378 -20.82 -0.90 6.80
N ALA A 379 -20.65 0.05 5.89
CA ALA A 379 -19.61 -0.08 4.87
C ALA A 379 -18.22 0.03 5.49
N VAL A 380 -17.96 1.05 6.27
CA VAL A 380 -16.75 1.21 7.09
C VAL A 380 -17.16 1.22 8.55
N SER A 381 -16.59 0.35 9.35
CA SER A 381 -16.90 0.24 10.79
C SER A 381 -15.61 0.28 11.61
N VAL A 382 -15.51 1.23 12.52
CA VAL A 382 -14.42 1.34 13.48
C VAL A 382 -14.96 0.99 14.86
N GLN A 383 -14.36 -0.01 15.49
CA GLN A 383 -14.71 -0.41 16.84
C GLN A 383 -13.59 0.05 17.79
N GLY A 384 -13.88 1.00 18.66
CA GLY A 384 -13.01 1.29 19.79
C GLY A 384 -13.11 0.15 20.80
N CYS A 385 -11.99 -0.37 21.28
CA CYS A 385 -11.83 -1.40 22.30
C CYS A 385 -12.86 -2.54 22.32
N GLY A 386 -12.50 -3.68 21.75
CA GLY A 386 -13.38 -4.85 21.71
C GLY A 386 -13.44 -5.69 23.00
N ASP A 387 -12.61 -5.41 24.00
CA ASP A 387 -12.40 -6.28 25.18
C ASP A 387 -12.68 -5.62 26.53
N GLY A 388 -13.26 -4.41 26.53
CA GLY A 388 -13.51 -3.65 27.76
C GLY A 388 -12.34 -2.86 28.29
N SER A 389 -11.27 -2.71 27.51
CA SER A 389 -10.16 -1.80 27.80
C SER A 389 -10.56 -0.33 27.58
N ALA A 390 -9.66 0.61 27.83
CA ALA A 390 -9.97 2.04 27.74
C ALA A 390 -10.38 2.45 26.31
N VAL A 391 -11.41 3.31 26.19
CA VAL A 391 -11.86 3.85 24.91
C VAL A 391 -10.75 4.59 24.21
N THR A 392 -10.53 4.27 22.95
CA THR A 392 -9.47 4.85 22.13
C THR A 392 -9.88 6.19 21.51
N ALA A 393 -8.90 6.96 21.05
CA ALA A 393 -9.11 8.16 20.26
C ALA A 393 -8.25 8.12 19.00
N ALA A 394 -8.87 8.29 17.83
CA ALA A 394 -8.13 8.47 16.60
C ALA A 394 -7.34 9.79 16.64
N LYS A 395 -6.16 9.77 16.04
CA LYS A 395 -5.42 10.99 15.70
C LYS A 395 -6.04 11.64 14.47
N SER A 396 -6.25 10.85 13.41
CA SER A 396 -6.98 11.29 12.23
C SER A 396 -7.81 10.16 11.61
N ILE A 397 -8.94 10.51 10.98
CA ILE A 397 -9.77 9.61 10.17
C ILE A 397 -10.07 10.28 8.85
N THR A 398 -9.72 9.62 7.75
CA THR A 398 -10.01 10.05 6.39
C THR A 398 -10.83 8.98 5.68
N VAL A 399 -12.04 9.32 5.23
CA VAL A 399 -12.92 8.45 4.43
C VAL A 399 -13.40 9.23 3.23
N THR A 400 -12.67 9.13 2.11
CA THR A 400 -12.88 9.97 0.92
C THR A 400 -12.67 9.21 -0.38
N GLY A 401 -13.29 9.66 -1.48
CA GLY A 401 -13.12 9.08 -2.80
C GLY A 401 -13.70 7.67 -2.95
N ASN A 402 -14.45 7.17 -1.97
CA ASN A 402 -15.05 5.84 -2.05
C ASN A 402 -16.37 5.87 -2.83
N THR A 403 -16.72 4.73 -3.42
CA THR A 403 -18.00 4.50 -4.08
C THR A 403 -18.85 3.52 -3.26
N PHE A 404 -19.95 3.99 -2.72
CA PHE A 404 -20.92 3.19 -1.96
C PHE A 404 -22.08 2.80 -2.87
N THR A 405 -21.97 1.64 -3.51
CA THR A 405 -23.03 1.11 -4.41
C THR A 405 -24.18 0.53 -3.60
N SER A 406 -23.89 -0.25 -2.55
CA SER A 406 -24.93 -0.74 -1.62
C SER A 406 -24.34 -1.19 -0.28
N TYR A 407 -24.98 -0.78 0.80
CA TYR A 407 -24.72 -1.24 2.17
C TYR A 407 -26.04 -1.30 2.96
N GLY A 408 -26.01 -1.86 4.15
CA GLY A 408 -27.22 -2.02 4.98
C GLY A 408 -28.20 -3.06 4.40
N THR A 409 -27.73 -3.99 3.57
CA THR A 409 -28.60 -4.96 2.87
C THR A 409 -29.29 -5.97 3.80
N ASN A 410 -28.97 -5.96 5.11
CA ASN A 410 -29.69 -6.72 6.12
C ASN A 410 -31.03 -6.07 6.58
N ASN A 411 -31.43 -4.97 5.95
CA ASN A 411 -32.69 -4.23 6.19
C ASN A 411 -32.87 -3.71 7.63
N LYS A 412 -31.78 -3.51 8.38
CA LYS A 412 -31.83 -2.86 9.69
C LYS A 412 -31.61 -1.36 9.53
N THR A 413 -32.34 -0.57 10.30
CA THR A 413 -32.22 0.90 10.31
C THR A 413 -30.86 1.38 10.82
N GLY A 414 -30.43 2.55 10.37
CA GLY A 414 -29.21 3.23 10.83
C GLY A 414 -27.92 2.57 10.33
N ARG A 415 -27.94 1.86 9.20
CA ARG A 415 -26.72 1.34 8.58
C ARG A 415 -25.95 2.49 7.92
N ALA A 416 -24.71 2.67 8.29
CA ALA A 416 -23.91 3.83 7.93
C ALA A 416 -22.84 3.48 6.88
N ALA A 417 -22.52 4.46 6.04
CA ALA A 417 -21.33 4.39 5.21
C ALA A 417 -20.06 4.38 6.09
N PHE A 418 -20.06 5.22 7.13
CA PHE A 418 -19.01 5.23 8.15
C PHE A 418 -19.65 5.09 9.55
N LYS A 419 -19.16 4.14 10.33
CA LYS A 419 -19.54 3.97 11.75
C LYS A 419 -18.32 3.94 12.65
N ILE A 420 -18.39 4.67 13.74
CA ILE A 420 -17.49 4.49 14.89
C ILE A 420 -18.30 4.11 16.11
N TRP A 421 -17.91 3.02 16.77
CA TRP A 421 -18.63 2.49 17.90
C TRP A 421 -18.37 3.29 19.17
N GLU A 422 -17.09 3.58 19.40
CA GLU A 422 -16.69 4.34 20.57
C GLU A 422 -15.34 5.03 20.30
N ASP A 423 -15.26 6.32 20.64
CA ASP A 423 -14.04 7.12 20.51
C ASP A 423 -14.14 8.30 21.47
N THR A 424 -13.09 8.57 22.23
CA THR A 424 -13.10 9.64 23.25
C THR A 424 -13.30 11.04 22.67
N LYS A 425 -12.99 11.26 21.40
CA LYS A 425 -13.15 12.56 20.72
C LYS A 425 -14.41 12.65 19.88
N LEU A 426 -14.79 11.56 19.20
CA LEU A 426 -15.85 11.55 18.19
C LEU A 426 -17.18 11.01 18.72
N ALA A 427 -17.13 10.03 19.61
CA ALA A 427 -18.30 9.34 20.13
C ALA A 427 -18.12 8.93 21.61
N PRO A 428 -17.92 9.90 22.53
CA PRO A 428 -17.48 9.58 23.89
C PRO A 428 -18.51 8.83 24.74
N ASN A 429 -19.82 9.02 24.53
CA ASN A 429 -20.86 8.42 25.39
C ASN A 429 -22.17 8.06 24.68
N GLY A 430 -22.28 8.20 23.37
CA GLY A 430 -23.50 7.87 22.62
C GLY A 430 -24.81 8.61 23.02
N THR A 431 -24.85 9.25 24.16
CA THR A 431 -26.04 9.96 24.69
C THR A 431 -26.00 11.46 24.44
N ASP A 432 -24.80 12.03 24.28
CA ASP A 432 -24.62 13.46 24.04
C ASP A 432 -24.95 13.85 22.59
N PRO A 433 -25.29 15.12 22.29
CA PRO A 433 -25.34 15.58 20.90
C PRO A 433 -23.97 15.43 20.23
N LEU A 434 -23.98 15.17 18.92
CA LEU A 434 -22.74 15.10 18.16
C LEU A 434 -21.94 16.40 18.32
N ASN A 435 -20.65 16.23 18.61
CA ASN A 435 -19.74 17.35 18.71
C ASN A 435 -19.31 17.85 17.30
N ASP A 436 -18.60 18.98 17.26
CA ASP A 436 -18.17 19.62 16.01
C ASP A 436 -17.27 18.72 15.18
N ALA A 437 -16.39 17.93 15.81
CA ALA A 437 -15.49 17.01 15.13
C ALA A 437 -16.24 15.87 14.43
N ALA A 438 -17.24 15.27 15.11
CA ALA A 438 -18.09 14.23 14.53
C ALA A 438 -18.95 14.79 13.37
N ASN A 439 -19.51 15.98 13.55
CA ASN A 439 -20.28 16.65 12.48
C ASN A 439 -19.40 16.99 11.27
N ALA A 440 -18.19 17.48 11.48
CA ALA A 440 -17.23 17.77 10.42
C ALA A 440 -16.84 16.50 9.64
N LEU A 441 -16.56 15.40 10.35
CA LEU A 441 -16.23 14.11 9.73
C LEU A 441 -17.42 13.56 8.94
N ALA A 442 -18.65 13.60 9.48
CA ALA A 442 -19.85 13.18 8.75
C ALA A 442 -20.06 13.99 7.46
N LYS A 443 -19.85 15.30 7.54
CA LYS A 443 -19.90 16.19 6.36
C LYS A 443 -18.86 15.77 5.31
N THR A 444 -17.61 15.53 5.71
CA THR A 444 -16.54 15.07 4.81
C THR A 444 -16.90 13.73 4.17
N VAL A 445 -17.42 12.78 4.93
CA VAL A 445 -17.89 11.48 4.39
C VAL A 445 -18.98 11.67 3.35
N LYS A 446 -19.93 12.58 3.61
CA LYS A 446 -21.05 12.86 2.68
C LYS A 446 -20.58 13.52 1.40
N GLU A 447 -19.71 14.53 1.48
CA GLU A 447 -19.32 15.39 0.36
C GLU A 447 -18.22 14.80 -0.51
N ASN A 448 -17.33 13.99 0.06
CA ASN A 448 -16.12 13.50 -0.61
C ASN A 448 -16.20 12.01 -1.03
N ASN A 449 -17.40 11.44 -1.07
CA ASN A 449 -17.62 10.08 -1.54
C ASN A 449 -18.81 10.04 -2.51
N SER A 450 -18.87 8.99 -3.32
CA SER A 450 -19.99 8.75 -4.24
C SER A 450 -20.97 7.75 -3.66
N PHE A 451 -22.27 8.05 -3.75
CA PHE A 451 -23.34 7.22 -3.23
C PHE A 451 -24.33 6.88 -4.36
N ALA A 452 -24.75 5.62 -4.45
CA ALA A 452 -25.79 5.23 -5.38
C ALA A 452 -27.12 5.94 -5.04
N ALA A 453 -27.89 6.29 -6.07
CA ALA A 453 -29.15 7.02 -5.90
C ALA A 453 -30.27 6.16 -5.26
N ASP A 454 -30.13 4.84 -5.30
CA ASP A 454 -31.10 3.85 -4.82
C ASP A 454 -30.67 3.18 -3.52
N LEU A 455 -29.81 3.83 -2.73
CA LEU A 455 -29.51 3.37 -1.37
C LEU A 455 -30.81 3.28 -0.57
N GLY A 456 -31.00 2.17 0.15
CA GLY A 456 -32.21 1.90 0.91
C GLY A 456 -32.52 3.02 1.97
N GLU A 457 -33.80 3.27 2.23
CA GLU A 457 -34.27 4.29 3.17
C GLU A 457 -33.67 4.16 4.59
N ASN A 458 -33.17 2.99 4.93
CA ASN A 458 -32.53 2.69 6.21
C ASN A 458 -31.04 3.06 6.27
N CYS A 459 -30.45 3.50 5.15
CA CYS A 459 -29.05 3.89 5.07
C CYS A 459 -28.85 5.33 5.55
N VAL A 460 -27.72 5.55 6.24
CA VAL A 460 -27.31 6.86 6.74
C VAL A 460 -25.85 7.14 6.35
N VAL A 461 -25.45 8.39 6.38
CA VAL A 461 -24.06 8.79 6.07
C VAL A 461 -23.10 8.27 7.13
N ALA A 462 -23.40 8.56 8.39
CA ALA A 462 -22.53 8.19 9.50
C ALA A 462 -23.33 7.78 10.75
N ASP A 463 -22.67 7.01 11.62
CA ASP A 463 -23.18 6.61 12.94
C ASP A 463 -22.04 6.72 13.96
N PHE A 464 -22.21 7.63 14.91
CA PHE A 464 -21.29 7.84 16.03
C PHE A 464 -21.91 7.27 17.31
N TYR A 465 -21.58 6.04 17.64
CA TYR A 465 -22.10 5.32 18.81
C TYR A 465 -23.64 5.38 18.96
N GLY A 466 -24.34 5.14 17.88
CA GLY A 466 -25.82 5.17 17.85
C GLY A 466 -26.43 6.53 17.51
N LYS A 467 -25.64 7.58 17.34
CA LYS A 467 -26.08 8.88 16.82
C LYS A 467 -25.88 8.93 15.32
N THR A 468 -26.95 8.85 14.58
CA THR A 468 -26.92 8.77 13.12
C THR A 468 -26.99 10.15 12.45
N VAL A 469 -26.27 10.30 11.35
CA VAL A 469 -26.33 11.46 10.45
C VAL A 469 -26.92 10.99 9.12
N ALA A 470 -28.09 11.50 8.78
CA ALA A 470 -28.82 11.17 7.57
C ALA A 470 -28.22 11.86 6.33
N PHE A 471 -28.68 11.44 5.15
CA PHE A 471 -28.32 12.09 3.87
C PHE A 471 -29.00 13.46 3.69
N ASN A 472 -30.12 13.70 4.32
CA ASN A 472 -30.93 14.93 4.20
C ASN A 472 -30.62 15.90 5.33
#